data_9076924b9d27dfae2cc5ce252457e800
#
_entry.id   9076924b9d27dfae2cc5ce252457e800
#
_cell.length_a   1.000
_cell.length_b   1.000
_cell.length_c   1.000
_cell.angle_alpha   90.00
_cell.angle_beta   90.00
_cell.angle_gamma   90.00
#
_symmetry.space_group_name_H-M   'P 1'
#
loop_
_entity.id
_entity.type
_entity.pdbx_description
1 polymer ?
#
loop_
_entity_poly.entity_id
_entity_poly.type
_entity_poly.pdbx_seq_one_letter_code
_entity_poly.pdbx_strand_id
1 'polypeptide(L)'
;RKKSYTVTEIRDVQDCNELTEVKLPDTITLIARNAFFGSHNIQTINLPEGIKTIEEGAFWGCAKIQKIDLPKNCGVARYAFAFCEGLKEISLNEQTSYYSETFRNCISLEKIVLPQTVRELRHGVFRGCVNLKKVELNEGLKSIDGDCFSGCAIEELRIPKTVGVIDAPLECNSLKNIIVDPDNDKLRSVDGVVYSEGMKRLEVCPTGKEGEVVIPDGVVYIESHAFKSCSRITKVVIPDSVLFIGWESFYGCRNLHTVIIGNGVDRIQKNTFSYCENLSTLVIGNSVENIEGKAFYGCKSLTRVDLPSTIKHYSMSLFEKCPNLTELTMPEWMERHRKDIMDYAYGKRSTGGWY
;
A
#
# COMPACT_ATOMS: atom_id res chain seq x y z
N ARG A 1 -2.50 51.23 -33.87
CA ARG A 1 -2.40 50.86 -32.43
C ARG A 1 -1.94 49.41 -32.37
N LYS A 2 -0.70 49.16 -31.93
CA LYS A 2 -0.26 47.77 -31.61
C LYS A 2 -1.05 47.33 -30.39
N LYS A 3 -1.89 46.30 -30.56
CA LYS A 3 -2.51 45.63 -29.41
C LYS A 3 -1.44 44.79 -28.74
N SER A 4 -1.12 45.01 -27.47
CA SER A 4 -0.31 44.13 -26.65
C SER A 4 -1.24 43.13 -25.97
N TYR A 5 -0.88 41.86 -26.02
CA TYR A 5 -1.60 40.79 -25.30
C TYR A 5 -0.69 40.26 -24.20
N THR A 6 -1.26 40.05 -23.01
CA THR A 6 -0.57 39.41 -21.90
C THR A 6 -0.88 37.92 -21.94
N VAL A 7 0.15 37.09 -22.09
CA VAL A 7 -0.02 35.62 -21.96
C VAL A 7 -0.12 35.29 -20.51
N THR A 8 -1.22 34.62 -20.10
CA THR A 8 -1.49 34.23 -18.73
C THR A 8 -1.61 32.72 -18.55
N GLU A 9 -1.58 31.95 -19.63
CA GLU A 9 -1.82 30.52 -19.65
C GLU A 9 -0.95 29.82 -20.70
N ILE A 10 -0.48 28.62 -20.38
CA ILE A 10 0.20 27.72 -21.32
C ILE A 10 -0.69 26.50 -21.57
N ARG A 11 -0.89 26.21 -22.88
CA ARG A 11 -1.63 25.06 -23.41
C ARG A 11 -0.89 24.44 -24.60
N ASP A 12 -1.19 23.17 -24.88
CA ASP A 12 -0.89 22.47 -26.13
C ASP A 12 0.58 22.48 -26.57
N VAL A 13 1.51 22.30 -25.62
CA VAL A 13 2.95 22.09 -25.86
C VAL A 13 3.33 20.62 -25.71
N GLN A 14 2.38 19.72 -26.06
CA GLN A 14 2.54 18.27 -25.90
C GLN A 14 3.56 17.71 -26.89
N ASP A 15 4.28 16.64 -26.45
CA ASP A 15 5.24 15.92 -27.30
C ASP A 15 6.31 16.77 -27.98
N CYS A 16 6.58 17.97 -27.45
CA CYS A 16 7.58 18.89 -27.98
C CYS A 16 9.00 18.44 -27.61
N ASN A 17 9.49 17.37 -28.25
CA ASN A 17 10.77 16.76 -27.95
C ASN A 17 12.01 17.55 -28.34
N GLU A 18 11.84 18.65 -29.10
CA GLU A 18 12.93 19.59 -29.39
C GLU A 18 13.20 20.58 -28.24
N LEU A 19 12.24 20.73 -27.30
CA LEU A 19 12.39 21.62 -26.14
C LEU A 19 13.31 21.02 -25.10
N THR A 20 14.37 21.75 -24.75
CA THR A 20 15.30 21.40 -23.67
C THR A 20 15.23 22.37 -22.50
N GLU A 21 14.83 23.61 -22.73
CA GLU A 21 14.66 24.65 -21.72
C GLU A 21 13.35 25.41 -21.98
N VAL A 22 12.62 25.68 -20.88
CA VAL A 22 11.38 26.47 -20.95
C VAL A 22 11.48 27.63 -19.97
N LYS A 23 11.36 28.86 -20.49
CA LYS A 23 11.30 30.08 -19.67
C LYS A 23 9.90 30.67 -19.75
N LEU A 24 9.18 30.60 -18.66
CA LEU A 24 7.83 31.15 -18.53
C LEU A 24 7.91 32.60 -18.04
N PRO A 25 7.16 33.55 -18.65
CA PRO A 25 7.07 34.90 -18.15
C PRO A 25 6.27 34.95 -16.83
N ASP A 26 6.54 35.98 -16.00
CA ASP A 26 5.89 36.15 -14.69
C ASP A 26 4.36 36.37 -14.77
N THR A 27 3.84 36.64 -15.98
CA THR A 27 2.40 36.79 -16.22
C THR A 27 1.62 35.50 -16.26
N ILE A 28 2.31 34.34 -16.32
CA ILE A 28 1.65 33.01 -16.32
C ILE A 28 1.03 32.74 -14.97
N THR A 29 -0.25 32.41 -14.99
CA THR A 29 -1.03 32.03 -13.79
C THR A 29 -1.56 30.60 -13.85
N LEU A 30 -1.56 29.98 -15.04
CA LEU A 30 -2.08 28.63 -15.27
C LEU A 30 -1.20 27.86 -16.24
N ILE A 31 -0.83 26.63 -15.85
CA ILE A 31 -0.32 25.59 -16.74
C ILE A 31 -1.46 24.59 -16.91
N ALA A 32 -2.03 24.55 -18.10
CA ALA A 32 -3.23 23.79 -18.39
C ALA A 32 -2.99 22.28 -18.41
N ARG A 33 -4.09 21.52 -18.41
CA ARG A 33 -4.08 20.07 -18.50
C ARG A 33 -3.23 19.59 -19.67
N ASN A 34 -2.29 18.66 -19.37
CA ASN A 34 -1.39 18.07 -20.34
C ASN A 34 -0.52 19.08 -21.12
N ALA A 35 -0.33 20.30 -20.64
CA ALA A 35 0.34 21.37 -21.43
C ALA A 35 1.71 20.94 -21.97
N PHE A 36 2.53 20.23 -21.21
CA PHE A 36 3.85 19.69 -21.61
C PHE A 36 3.88 18.16 -21.61
N PHE A 37 2.71 17.50 -21.72
CA PHE A 37 2.63 16.04 -21.74
C PHE A 37 3.57 15.45 -22.77
N GLY A 38 4.39 14.45 -22.38
CA GLY A 38 5.29 13.75 -23.29
C GLY A 38 6.49 14.57 -23.80
N SER A 39 6.70 15.79 -23.34
CA SER A 39 7.85 16.61 -23.75
C SER A 39 9.11 16.14 -23.04
N HIS A 40 9.61 14.95 -23.41
CA HIS A 40 10.62 14.17 -22.71
C HIS A 40 11.98 14.85 -22.54
N ASN A 41 12.34 15.81 -23.42
CA ASN A 41 13.67 16.41 -23.47
C ASN A 41 13.81 17.71 -22.66
N ILE A 42 12.73 18.22 -22.04
CA ILE A 42 12.81 19.38 -21.15
C ILE A 42 13.69 19.02 -19.95
N GLN A 43 14.80 19.75 -19.79
CA GLN A 43 15.76 19.58 -18.68
C GLN A 43 15.52 20.61 -17.57
N THR A 44 15.18 21.83 -17.98
CA THR A 44 14.96 22.97 -17.08
C THR A 44 13.67 23.70 -17.40
N ILE A 45 12.94 24.04 -16.36
CA ILE A 45 11.79 24.92 -16.43
C ILE A 45 11.76 25.83 -15.21
N ASN A 46 11.55 27.14 -15.41
CA ASN A 46 11.21 28.02 -14.31
C ASN A 46 9.70 28.03 -14.11
N LEU A 47 9.25 27.97 -12.87
CA LEU A 47 7.85 28.14 -12.49
C LEU A 47 7.72 29.47 -11.74
N PRO A 48 7.21 30.56 -12.41
CA PRO A 48 7.04 31.84 -11.76
C PRO A 48 6.10 31.80 -10.56
N GLU A 49 6.35 32.62 -9.53
CA GLU A 49 5.53 32.72 -8.33
C GLU A 49 4.07 33.11 -8.58
N GLY A 50 3.77 33.68 -9.76
CA GLY A 50 2.42 34.01 -10.20
C GLY A 50 1.54 32.84 -10.54
N ILE A 51 2.10 31.63 -10.73
CA ILE A 51 1.34 30.42 -11.08
C ILE A 51 0.45 30.02 -9.91
N LYS A 52 -0.85 29.93 -10.18
CA LYS A 52 -1.87 29.52 -9.21
C LYS A 52 -2.25 28.06 -9.35
N THR A 53 -2.15 27.50 -10.56
CA THR A 53 -2.57 26.12 -10.82
C THR A 53 -1.69 25.45 -11.87
N ILE A 54 -1.25 24.23 -11.56
CA ILE A 54 -0.68 23.27 -12.50
C ILE A 54 -1.70 22.13 -12.58
N GLU A 55 -2.35 22.00 -13.74
CA GLU A 55 -3.44 21.07 -13.95
C GLU A 55 -2.98 19.63 -14.19
N GLU A 56 -3.95 18.73 -14.33
CA GLU A 56 -3.74 17.29 -14.47
C GLU A 56 -2.80 16.95 -15.63
N GLY A 57 -1.77 16.14 -15.34
CA GLY A 57 -0.82 15.64 -16.33
C GLY A 57 0.05 16.71 -16.98
N ALA A 58 0.08 17.95 -16.46
CA ALA A 58 0.73 19.09 -17.11
C ALA A 58 2.19 18.83 -17.53
N PHE A 59 2.94 18.06 -16.76
CA PHE A 59 4.33 17.64 -17.02
C PHE A 59 4.49 16.12 -17.07
N TRP A 60 3.42 15.39 -17.34
CA TRP A 60 3.49 13.92 -17.44
C TRP A 60 4.57 13.51 -18.45
N GLY A 61 5.51 12.67 -18.01
CA GLY A 61 6.55 12.13 -18.88
C GLY A 61 7.64 13.13 -19.28
N CYS A 62 7.75 14.30 -18.64
CA CYS A 62 8.91 15.19 -18.82
C CYS A 62 10.16 14.57 -18.20
N ALA A 63 10.68 13.50 -18.81
CA ALA A 63 11.63 12.56 -18.23
C ALA A 63 13.00 13.15 -17.87
N LYS A 64 13.41 14.26 -18.47
CA LYS A 64 14.73 14.86 -18.22
C LYS A 64 14.72 16.03 -17.24
N ILE A 65 13.58 16.45 -16.73
CA ILE A 65 13.53 17.48 -15.68
C ILE A 65 14.23 16.91 -14.44
N GLN A 66 15.22 17.64 -13.91
CA GLN A 66 16.00 17.20 -12.76
C GLN A 66 15.57 17.86 -11.45
N LYS A 67 15.04 19.07 -11.54
CA LYS A 67 14.63 19.86 -10.36
C LYS A 67 13.35 20.63 -10.66
N ILE A 68 12.48 20.69 -9.65
CA ILE A 68 11.26 21.50 -9.64
C ILE A 68 11.18 22.27 -8.31
N ASP A 69 11.02 23.58 -8.40
CA ASP A 69 10.67 24.43 -7.27
C ASP A 69 9.23 24.90 -7.46
N LEU A 70 8.30 24.38 -6.66
CA LEU A 70 6.88 24.71 -6.77
C LEU A 70 6.60 26.11 -6.19
N PRO A 71 5.86 26.99 -6.91
CA PRO A 71 5.45 28.30 -6.41
C PRO A 71 4.62 28.17 -5.13
N LYS A 72 4.80 29.10 -4.18
CA LYS A 72 4.28 29.00 -2.81
C LYS A 72 2.77 28.71 -2.72
N ASN A 73 1.96 29.36 -3.55
CA ASN A 73 0.49 29.25 -3.51
C ASN A 73 -0.09 28.51 -4.73
N CYS A 74 0.70 27.64 -5.35
CA CYS A 74 0.30 26.91 -6.54
C CYS A 74 -0.43 25.61 -6.17
N GLY A 75 -1.67 25.42 -6.67
CA GLY A 75 -2.36 24.13 -6.64
C GLY A 75 -1.76 23.19 -7.68
N VAL A 76 -1.43 21.95 -7.29
CA VAL A 76 -0.86 20.92 -8.17
C VAL A 76 -1.83 19.76 -8.26
N ALA A 77 -2.36 19.50 -9.45
CA ALA A 77 -3.35 18.46 -9.69
C ALA A 77 -2.72 17.04 -9.78
N ARG A 78 -3.59 16.04 -9.86
CA ARG A 78 -3.14 14.64 -9.98
C ARG A 78 -2.32 14.43 -11.25
N TYR A 79 -1.36 13.52 -11.20
CA TYR A 79 -0.43 13.20 -12.29
C TYR A 79 0.43 14.35 -12.81
N ALA A 80 0.40 15.53 -12.21
CA ALA A 80 1.04 16.72 -12.77
C ALA A 80 2.52 16.50 -13.13
N PHE A 81 3.26 15.73 -12.34
CA PHE A 81 4.67 15.39 -12.54
C PHE A 81 4.90 13.87 -12.63
N ALA A 82 3.86 13.09 -12.97
CA ALA A 82 4.03 11.65 -13.10
C ALA A 82 5.01 11.32 -14.22
N PHE A 83 5.85 10.30 -14.01
CA PHE A 83 6.88 9.86 -14.97
C PHE A 83 7.93 10.93 -15.30
N CYS A 84 8.15 11.91 -14.43
CA CYS A 84 9.33 12.77 -14.49
C CYS A 84 10.53 11.99 -13.97
N GLU A 85 11.00 11.03 -14.76
CA GLU A 85 11.97 10.00 -14.34
C GLU A 85 13.32 10.57 -13.89
N GLY A 86 13.73 11.71 -14.46
CA GLY A 86 14.98 12.41 -14.12
C GLY A 86 14.89 13.29 -12.88
N LEU A 87 13.68 13.46 -12.30
CA LEU A 87 13.46 14.37 -11.16
C LEU A 87 14.19 13.87 -9.91
N LYS A 88 15.23 14.58 -9.48
CA LYS A 88 16.06 14.30 -8.30
C LYS A 88 15.65 15.13 -7.09
N GLU A 89 15.28 16.37 -7.34
CA GLU A 89 14.96 17.35 -6.32
C GLU A 89 13.62 18.02 -6.58
N ILE A 90 12.82 18.14 -5.54
CA ILE A 90 11.59 18.91 -5.56
C ILE A 90 11.42 19.71 -4.27
N SER A 91 11.22 21.02 -4.43
CA SER A 91 10.78 21.88 -3.34
C SER A 91 9.25 21.93 -3.34
N LEU A 92 8.64 21.19 -2.41
CA LEU A 92 7.19 21.17 -2.25
C LEU A 92 6.69 22.51 -1.67
N ASN A 93 5.53 22.95 -2.12
CA ASN A 93 4.92 24.19 -1.64
C ASN A 93 3.96 23.94 -0.46
N GLU A 94 3.39 25.02 0.07
CA GLU A 94 2.55 25.02 1.28
C GLU A 94 1.07 24.62 1.01
N GLN A 95 0.76 23.80 0.02
CA GLN A 95 -0.61 23.29 -0.12
C GLN A 95 -0.93 22.21 0.92
N THR A 96 -2.20 22.05 1.26
CA THR A 96 -2.64 21.16 2.35
C THR A 96 -2.65 19.68 1.97
N SER A 97 -2.75 19.37 0.69
CA SER A 97 -2.70 18.01 0.17
C SER A 97 -2.16 17.96 -1.25
N TYR A 98 -1.45 16.88 -1.58
CA TYR A 98 -1.10 16.55 -2.96
C TYR A 98 -2.09 15.53 -3.49
N TYR A 99 -2.60 15.75 -4.70
CA TYR A 99 -3.57 14.86 -5.32
C TYR A 99 -2.94 13.51 -5.68
N SER A 100 -3.79 12.52 -5.89
CA SER A 100 -3.35 11.17 -6.21
C SER A 100 -2.35 11.13 -7.36
N GLU A 101 -1.30 10.34 -7.19
CA GLU A 101 -0.29 10.03 -8.20
C GLU A 101 0.47 11.24 -8.78
N THR A 102 0.52 12.37 -8.06
CA THR A 102 1.17 13.62 -8.53
C THR A 102 2.63 13.39 -8.96
N PHE A 103 3.40 12.59 -8.20
CA PHE A 103 4.81 12.29 -8.45
C PHE A 103 5.05 10.81 -8.75
N ARG A 104 4.04 10.12 -9.29
CA ARG A 104 4.17 8.71 -9.64
C ARG A 104 5.35 8.49 -10.59
N ASN A 105 6.16 7.43 -10.31
CA ASN A 105 7.30 7.04 -11.13
C ASN A 105 8.36 8.14 -11.35
N CYS A 106 8.55 9.05 -10.39
CA CYS A 106 9.74 9.89 -10.33
C CYS A 106 10.91 9.06 -9.81
N ILE A 107 11.45 8.19 -10.67
CA ILE A 107 12.39 7.13 -10.27
C ILE A 107 13.73 7.64 -9.73
N SER A 108 14.15 8.84 -10.09
CA SER A 108 15.40 9.45 -9.60
C SER A 108 15.26 10.19 -8.26
N LEU A 109 14.03 10.30 -7.72
CA LEU A 109 13.78 11.02 -6.49
C LEU A 109 14.29 10.20 -5.28
N GLU A 110 15.20 10.76 -4.48
CA GLU A 110 15.82 10.05 -3.35
C GLU A 110 15.31 10.51 -1.98
N LYS A 111 14.85 11.76 -1.88
CA LYS A 111 14.40 12.37 -0.62
C LYS A 111 13.20 13.26 -0.83
N ILE A 112 12.28 13.26 0.16
CA ILE A 112 11.16 14.20 0.27
C ILE A 112 11.11 14.77 1.69
N VAL A 113 10.86 16.07 1.78
CA VAL A 113 10.54 16.78 3.01
C VAL A 113 9.16 17.41 2.86
N LEU A 114 8.20 17.03 3.70
CA LEU A 114 6.85 17.57 3.64
C LEU A 114 6.77 18.94 4.32
N PRO A 115 6.20 19.97 3.66
CA PRO A 115 5.89 21.25 4.28
C PRO A 115 4.92 21.10 5.46
N GLN A 116 4.99 22.02 6.45
CA GLN A 116 4.18 21.96 7.67
C GLN A 116 2.66 22.08 7.44
N THR A 117 2.26 22.49 6.27
CA THR A 117 0.85 22.66 5.86
C THR A 117 0.20 21.40 5.31
N VAL A 118 0.98 20.40 4.87
CA VAL A 118 0.46 19.15 4.31
C VAL A 118 -0.28 18.37 5.40
N ARG A 119 -1.53 18.00 5.14
CA ARG A 119 -2.40 17.26 6.07
C ARG A 119 -2.65 15.82 5.66
N GLU A 120 -2.57 15.53 4.36
CA GLU A 120 -2.89 14.21 3.80
C GLU A 120 -1.89 13.85 2.71
N LEU A 121 -1.40 12.61 2.75
CA LEU A 121 -0.73 11.96 1.63
C LEU A 121 -1.74 11.04 0.96
N ARG A 122 -2.18 11.42 -0.23
CA ARG A 122 -3.21 10.71 -0.97
C ARG A 122 -2.65 9.55 -1.76
N HIS A 123 -3.57 8.72 -2.24
CA HIS A 123 -3.33 7.54 -3.06
C HIS A 123 -2.21 7.74 -4.11
N GLY A 124 -1.18 6.91 -4.04
CA GLY A 124 -0.11 6.83 -5.03
C GLY A 124 0.76 8.07 -5.22
N VAL A 125 0.75 9.07 -4.32
CA VAL A 125 1.50 10.34 -4.52
C VAL A 125 2.94 10.11 -4.93
N PHE A 126 3.65 9.17 -4.30
CA PHE A 126 5.04 8.79 -4.61
C PHE A 126 5.16 7.35 -5.11
N ARG A 127 4.07 6.78 -5.61
CA ARG A 127 4.07 5.41 -6.13
C ARG A 127 5.11 5.23 -7.22
N GLY A 128 5.94 4.18 -7.09
CA GLY A 128 6.98 3.86 -8.08
C GLY A 128 8.21 4.76 -8.05
N CYS A 129 8.38 5.61 -7.02
CA CYS A 129 9.63 6.35 -6.80
C CYS A 129 10.68 5.38 -6.22
N VAL A 130 11.21 4.49 -7.07
CA VAL A 130 12.01 3.31 -6.66
C VAL A 130 13.32 3.64 -5.95
N ASN A 131 13.81 4.87 -6.04
CA ASN A 131 15.00 5.34 -5.34
C ASN A 131 14.68 6.21 -4.11
N LEU A 132 13.39 6.45 -3.80
CA LEU A 132 12.99 7.24 -2.64
C LEU A 132 13.28 6.46 -1.34
N LYS A 133 14.32 6.92 -0.62
CA LYS A 133 14.82 6.30 0.62
C LYS A 133 14.48 7.10 1.86
N LYS A 134 14.34 8.42 1.74
CA LYS A 134 14.13 9.33 2.87
C LYS A 134 12.85 10.12 2.71
N VAL A 135 11.97 10.01 3.68
CA VAL A 135 10.73 10.80 3.76
C VAL A 135 10.68 11.44 5.14
N GLU A 136 10.70 12.76 5.17
CA GLU A 136 10.52 13.55 6.39
C GLU A 136 9.06 14.04 6.43
N LEU A 137 8.24 13.38 7.26
CA LEU A 137 6.86 13.74 7.49
C LEU A 137 6.76 14.92 8.46
N ASN A 138 5.77 15.78 8.27
CA ASN A 138 5.59 16.97 9.13
C ASN A 138 4.63 16.69 10.29
N GLU A 139 4.73 17.51 11.34
CA GLU A 139 3.87 17.45 12.55
C GLU A 139 2.43 17.93 12.33
N GLY A 140 2.05 18.22 11.10
CA GLY A 140 0.67 18.57 10.75
C GLY A 140 -0.10 17.48 10.03
N LEU A 141 0.62 16.44 9.58
CA LEU A 141 0.05 15.33 8.79
C LEU A 141 -0.98 14.56 9.63
N LYS A 142 -2.13 14.19 9.01
CA LYS A 142 -3.24 13.49 9.65
C LYS A 142 -3.44 12.09 9.13
N SER A 143 -3.22 11.87 7.83
CA SER A 143 -3.44 10.58 7.19
C SER A 143 -2.41 10.26 6.11
N ILE A 144 -2.16 8.97 5.93
CA ILE A 144 -1.30 8.38 4.91
C ILE A 144 -2.12 7.29 4.22
N ASP A 145 -2.42 7.47 2.94
CA ASP A 145 -3.13 6.46 2.14
C ASP A 145 -2.19 5.30 1.80
N GLY A 146 -2.73 4.09 1.75
CA GLY A 146 -1.97 2.84 1.77
C GLY A 146 -0.92 2.67 0.69
N ASP A 147 -1.15 3.13 -0.52
CA ASP A 147 -0.21 2.94 -1.62
C ASP A 147 0.62 4.19 -1.96
N CYS A 148 0.59 5.23 -1.10
CA CYS A 148 1.29 6.48 -1.39
C CYS A 148 2.81 6.28 -1.55
N PHE A 149 3.39 5.25 -0.96
CA PHE A 149 4.80 4.86 -1.06
C PHE A 149 5.02 3.51 -1.76
N SER A 150 4.01 3.02 -2.48
CA SER A 150 4.11 1.74 -3.17
C SER A 150 5.32 1.70 -4.10
N GLY A 151 6.17 0.67 -3.94
CA GLY A 151 7.38 0.48 -4.75
C GLY A 151 8.55 1.42 -4.41
N CYS A 152 8.48 2.22 -3.33
CA CYS A 152 9.61 3.04 -2.86
C CYS A 152 10.69 2.19 -2.16
N ALA A 153 11.88 2.78 -1.96
CA ALA A 153 13.02 2.14 -1.29
C ALA A 153 13.18 2.53 0.19
N ILE A 154 12.11 3.00 0.83
CA ILE A 154 12.09 3.42 2.24
C ILE A 154 12.26 2.18 3.11
N GLU A 155 13.24 2.16 4.01
CA GLU A 155 13.44 1.05 4.97
C GLU A 155 12.81 1.33 6.34
N GLU A 156 12.73 2.59 6.75
CA GLU A 156 12.13 3.05 7.99
C GLU A 156 11.24 4.26 7.74
N LEU A 157 10.04 4.27 8.32
CA LEU A 157 9.10 5.40 8.25
C LEU A 157 8.77 5.87 9.67
N ARG A 158 9.06 7.15 9.95
CA ARG A 158 8.72 7.79 11.23
C ARG A 158 7.39 8.51 11.12
N ILE A 159 6.45 8.10 11.95
CA ILE A 159 5.06 8.62 11.98
C ILE A 159 4.95 9.70 13.06
N PRO A 160 4.66 10.95 12.68
CA PRO A 160 4.47 12.04 13.62
C PRO A 160 3.31 11.82 14.59
N LYS A 161 3.33 12.52 15.72
CA LYS A 161 2.26 12.44 16.74
C LYS A 161 0.87 12.81 16.25
N THR A 162 0.75 13.52 15.13
CA THR A 162 -0.52 14.00 14.60
C THR A 162 -1.21 13.07 13.60
N VAL A 163 -0.50 12.04 13.11
CA VAL A 163 -1.07 11.04 12.19
C VAL A 163 -1.98 10.10 12.97
N GLY A 164 -3.24 10.04 12.56
CA GLY A 164 -4.23 9.17 13.18
C GLY A 164 -4.71 8.01 12.30
N VAL A 165 -4.39 8.05 11.00
CA VAL A 165 -4.81 7.04 10.04
C VAL A 165 -3.67 6.68 9.10
N ILE A 166 -3.42 5.39 8.98
CA ILE A 166 -2.52 4.80 7.98
C ILE A 166 -3.29 3.66 7.33
N ASP A 167 -3.62 3.79 6.04
CA ASP A 167 -4.30 2.72 5.33
C ASP A 167 -3.33 1.60 4.93
N ALA A 168 -3.78 0.37 5.06
CA ALA A 168 -3.03 -0.80 4.62
C ALA A 168 -3.49 -1.26 3.22
N PRO A 169 -2.60 -1.87 2.45
CA PRO A 169 -1.17 -2.11 2.66
C PRO A 169 -0.32 -0.92 2.19
N LEU A 170 0.83 -0.70 2.82
CA LEU A 170 1.77 0.34 2.36
C LEU A 170 2.58 -0.06 1.10
N GLU A 171 2.52 -1.31 0.66
CA GLU A 171 3.15 -1.88 -0.55
C GLU A 171 4.59 -1.42 -0.83
N CYS A 172 5.34 -1.08 0.23
CA CYS A 172 6.74 -0.67 0.16
C CYS A 172 7.63 -1.83 0.64
N ASN A 173 8.07 -2.68 -0.28
CA ASN A 173 8.77 -3.94 0.03
C ASN A 173 10.12 -3.77 0.73
N SER A 174 10.67 -2.58 0.76
CA SER A 174 11.88 -2.24 1.53
C SER A 174 11.57 -1.83 2.97
N LEU A 175 10.32 -1.44 3.27
CA LEU A 175 9.92 -0.91 4.57
C LEU A 175 9.88 -2.02 5.62
N LYS A 176 10.87 -2.01 6.52
CA LYS A 176 11.04 -3.00 7.60
C LYS A 176 10.46 -2.52 8.91
N ASN A 177 10.49 -1.22 9.15
CA ASN A 177 10.13 -0.59 10.40
C ASN A 177 9.23 0.62 10.21
N ILE A 178 8.15 0.69 11.00
CA ILE A 178 7.36 1.91 11.19
C ILE A 178 7.52 2.32 12.65
N ILE A 179 8.00 3.54 12.89
CA ILE A 179 8.24 4.09 14.22
C ILE A 179 7.21 5.18 14.47
N VAL A 180 6.27 4.94 15.34
CA VAL A 180 5.27 5.93 15.76
C VAL A 180 5.84 6.78 16.89
N ASP A 181 5.66 8.10 16.79
CA ASP A 181 6.06 9.04 17.84
C ASP A 181 5.42 8.64 19.19
N PRO A 182 6.17 8.62 20.30
CA PRO A 182 5.63 8.24 21.61
C PRO A 182 4.46 9.09 22.09
N ASP A 183 4.40 10.34 21.66
CA ASP A 183 3.32 11.30 22.00
C ASP A 183 2.11 11.19 21.06
N ASN A 184 2.09 10.24 20.14
CA ASN A 184 0.92 10.00 19.29
C ASN A 184 -0.22 9.41 20.12
N ASP A 185 -1.41 10.04 20.07
CA ASP A 185 -2.58 9.68 20.87
C ASP A 185 -3.53 8.69 20.16
N LYS A 186 -3.21 8.24 18.96
CA LYS A 186 -4.03 7.33 18.14
C LYS A 186 -3.35 6.01 17.83
N LEU A 187 -2.04 6.05 17.60
CA LEU A 187 -1.26 4.94 17.10
C LEU A 187 -0.09 4.63 18.02
N ARG A 188 0.35 3.37 18.00
CA ARG A 188 1.59 2.87 18.64
C ARG A 188 2.31 1.95 17.68
N SER A 189 3.62 1.82 17.80
CA SER A 189 4.37 0.78 17.12
C SER A 189 5.09 -0.13 18.08
N VAL A 190 5.02 -1.43 17.83
CA VAL A 190 5.76 -2.46 18.56
C VAL A 190 6.46 -3.31 17.50
N ASP A 191 7.77 -3.44 17.62
CA ASP A 191 8.60 -4.17 16.67
C ASP A 191 8.32 -3.79 15.20
N GLY A 192 8.11 -2.50 14.96
CA GLY A 192 7.86 -1.93 13.63
C GLY A 192 6.46 -2.13 13.07
N VAL A 193 5.59 -2.88 13.75
CA VAL A 193 4.17 -3.08 13.41
C VAL A 193 3.34 -2.00 14.09
N VAL A 194 2.34 -1.47 13.39
CA VAL A 194 1.48 -0.39 13.90
C VAL A 194 0.19 -0.94 14.47
N TYR A 195 -0.17 -0.41 15.64
CA TYR A 195 -1.39 -0.72 16.38
C TYR A 195 -2.14 0.56 16.71
N SER A 196 -3.43 0.45 17.03
CA SER A 196 -4.19 1.53 17.68
C SER A 196 -3.58 1.85 19.05
N GLU A 197 -3.82 3.05 19.56
CA GLU A 197 -3.26 3.53 20.84
C GLU A 197 -3.50 2.55 21.99
N GLY A 198 -4.67 2.00 22.15
CA GLY A 198 -4.99 1.00 23.19
C GLY A 198 -4.51 -0.43 22.87
N MET A 199 -3.68 -0.65 21.86
CA MET A 199 -3.20 -1.98 21.39
C MET A 199 -4.31 -2.99 21.08
N LYS A 200 -5.55 -2.52 20.82
CA LYS A 200 -6.69 -3.40 20.53
C LYS A 200 -6.79 -3.82 19.09
N ARG A 201 -6.21 -3.04 18.19
CA ARG A 201 -6.27 -3.26 16.74
C ARG A 201 -4.86 -3.27 16.17
N LEU A 202 -4.53 -4.26 15.36
CA LEU A 202 -3.35 -4.27 14.53
C LEU A 202 -3.71 -3.59 13.19
N GLU A 203 -3.17 -2.42 12.94
CA GLU A 203 -3.51 -1.56 11.80
C GLU A 203 -2.72 -1.96 10.55
N VAL A 204 -1.39 -1.98 10.63
CA VAL A 204 -0.54 -2.28 9.49
C VAL A 204 0.81 -2.87 9.88
N CYS A 205 1.21 -3.92 9.17
CA CYS A 205 2.55 -4.47 9.18
C CYS A 205 3.32 -3.95 7.95
N PRO A 206 4.56 -3.45 8.11
CA PRO A 206 5.36 -3.02 6.96
C PRO A 206 5.67 -4.20 6.05
N THR A 207 5.50 -4.03 4.74
CA THR A 207 5.58 -5.14 3.76
C THR A 207 6.99 -5.74 3.61
N GLY A 208 8.03 -5.01 4.04
CA GLY A 208 9.41 -5.49 4.11
C GLY A 208 9.78 -6.16 5.45
N LYS A 209 8.85 -6.30 6.41
CA LYS A 209 9.06 -7.01 7.68
C LYS A 209 9.52 -8.44 7.41
N GLU A 210 10.52 -8.90 8.16
CA GLU A 210 11.16 -10.21 7.99
C GLU A 210 10.96 -11.09 9.24
N GLY A 211 10.98 -12.41 9.04
CA GLY A 211 11.01 -13.37 10.13
C GLY A 211 9.68 -13.63 10.81
N GLU A 212 9.73 -13.90 12.11
CA GLU A 212 8.55 -14.21 12.94
C GLU A 212 7.85 -12.92 13.39
N VAL A 213 6.52 -12.92 13.37
CA VAL A 213 5.69 -11.88 13.97
C VAL A 213 4.81 -12.52 15.04
N VAL A 214 5.03 -12.09 16.28
CA VAL A 214 4.18 -12.47 17.41
C VAL A 214 3.25 -11.31 17.72
N ILE A 215 1.95 -11.52 17.52
CA ILE A 215 0.95 -10.51 17.81
C ILE A 215 0.78 -10.44 19.33
N PRO A 216 0.90 -9.26 19.97
CA PRO A 216 0.82 -9.14 21.42
C PRO A 216 -0.54 -9.58 21.98
N ASP A 217 -0.52 -10.16 23.17
CA ASP A 217 -1.74 -10.43 23.95
C ASP A 217 -2.50 -9.13 24.21
N GLY A 218 -3.85 -9.21 24.13
CA GLY A 218 -4.73 -8.07 24.28
C GLY A 218 -5.13 -7.41 22.95
N VAL A 219 -4.48 -7.73 21.83
CA VAL A 219 -4.97 -7.38 20.48
C VAL A 219 -6.26 -8.17 20.22
N VAL A 220 -7.30 -7.48 19.78
CA VAL A 220 -8.64 -8.03 19.53
C VAL A 220 -8.95 -8.13 18.03
N TYR A 221 -8.43 -7.19 17.25
CA TYR A 221 -8.69 -7.09 15.81
C TYR A 221 -7.38 -7.05 15.01
N ILE A 222 -7.33 -7.82 13.93
CA ILE A 222 -6.35 -7.65 12.84
C ILE A 222 -7.10 -7.03 11.68
N GLU A 223 -6.68 -5.85 11.24
CA GLU A 223 -7.36 -5.13 10.17
C GLU A 223 -7.27 -5.86 8.81
N SER A 224 -8.24 -5.55 7.95
CA SER A 224 -8.19 -6.03 6.56
C SER A 224 -6.92 -5.52 5.89
N HIS A 225 -6.25 -6.38 5.12
CA HIS A 225 -4.98 -6.09 4.45
C HIS A 225 -3.78 -5.80 5.37
N ALA A 226 -3.88 -5.90 6.69
CA ALA A 226 -2.83 -5.50 7.62
C ALA A 226 -1.45 -6.13 7.35
N PHE A 227 -1.38 -7.35 6.83
CA PHE A 227 -0.17 -8.07 6.40
C PHE A 227 -0.15 -8.35 4.89
N LYS A 228 -1.04 -7.74 4.11
CA LYS A 228 -1.09 -8.01 2.66
C LYS A 228 0.26 -7.75 2.03
N SER A 229 0.74 -8.73 1.24
CA SER A 229 2.04 -8.69 0.55
C SER A 229 3.28 -8.67 1.47
N CYS A 230 3.15 -8.96 2.78
CA CYS A 230 4.31 -9.14 3.68
C CYS A 230 5.04 -10.44 3.30
N SER A 231 5.71 -10.44 2.16
CA SER A 231 6.27 -11.64 1.54
C SER A 231 7.51 -12.20 2.24
N ARG A 232 8.05 -11.52 3.27
CA ARG A 232 9.28 -11.91 3.97
C ARG A 232 9.04 -12.42 5.39
N ILE A 233 7.81 -12.31 5.92
CA ILE A 233 7.48 -12.94 7.19
C ILE A 233 7.43 -14.46 7.01
N THR A 234 7.89 -15.18 8.03
CA THR A 234 8.00 -16.65 7.98
C THR A 234 7.07 -17.36 8.94
N LYS A 235 6.70 -16.71 10.04
CA LYS A 235 5.80 -17.26 11.05
C LYS A 235 4.93 -16.16 11.65
N VAL A 236 3.67 -16.48 11.88
CA VAL A 236 2.73 -15.63 12.61
C VAL A 236 2.06 -16.42 13.72
N VAL A 237 2.07 -15.84 14.93
CA VAL A 237 1.33 -16.35 16.10
C VAL A 237 0.23 -15.35 16.43
N ILE A 238 -1.01 -15.80 16.34
CA ILE A 238 -2.22 -15.03 16.63
C ILE A 238 -2.74 -15.50 17.99
N PRO A 239 -2.73 -14.64 19.03
CA PRO A 239 -3.10 -15.05 20.39
C PRO A 239 -4.60 -15.28 20.56
N ASP A 240 -4.99 -15.90 21.68
CA ASP A 240 -6.39 -16.17 22.02
C ASP A 240 -7.21 -14.88 22.22
N SER A 241 -6.57 -13.74 22.46
CA SER A 241 -7.25 -12.45 22.58
C SER A 241 -7.84 -11.92 21.27
N VAL A 242 -7.32 -12.39 20.11
CA VAL A 242 -7.82 -11.97 18.79
C VAL A 242 -9.16 -12.63 18.52
N LEU A 243 -10.19 -11.81 18.28
CA LEU A 243 -11.54 -12.23 17.95
C LEU A 243 -11.85 -12.11 16.45
N PHE A 244 -11.15 -11.20 15.77
CA PHE A 244 -11.43 -10.89 14.37
C PHE A 244 -10.15 -10.78 13.55
N ILE A 245 -10.12 -11.48 12.41
CA ILE A 245 -9.08 -11.40 11.39
C ILE A 245 -9.73 -10.88 10.12
N GLY A 246 -9.33 -9.70 9.66
CA GLY A 246 -9.89 -9.04 8.48
C GLY A 246 -9.66 -9.83 7.19
N TRP A 247 -10.50 -9.56 6.20
CA TRP A 247 -10.37 -10.17 4.88
C TRP A 247 -9.03 -9.76 4.21
N GLU A 248 -8.44 -10.69 3.46
CA GLU A 248 -7.12 -10.50 2.81
C GLU A 248 -5.98 -10.05 3.75
N SER A 249 -6.14 -10.18 5.08
CA SER A 249 -5.15 -9.65 6.02
C SER A 249 -3.76 -10.25 5.82
N PHE A 250 -3.62 -11.50 5.40
CA PHE A 250 -2.35 -12.17 5.08
C PHE A 250 -2.22 -12.55 3.60
N TYR A 251 -2.99 -11.93 2.72
CA TYR A 251 -2.95 -12.21 1.29
C TYR A 251 -1.54 -12.00 0.71
N GLY A 252 -0.99 -13.01 0.04
CA GLY A 252 0.31 -12.89 -0.62
C GLY A 252 1.52 -12.91 0.30
N CYS A 253 1.38 -13.35 1.55
CA CYS A 253 2.52 -13.63 2.44
C CYS A 253 3.26 -14.88 1.97
N ARG A 254 3.97 -14.80 0.85
CA ARG A 254 4.48 -15.97 0.11
C ARG A 254 5.45 -16.83 0.90
N ASN A 255 6.29 -16.23 1.77
CA ASN A 255 7.27 -16.96 2.60
C ASN A 255 6.74 -17.35 3.99
N LEU A 256 5.46 -17.13 4.25
CA LEU A 256 4.84 -17.55 5.50
C LEU A 256 4.73 -19.08 5.53
N HIS A 257 5.53 -19.72 6.41
CA HIS A 257 5.59 -21.18 6.56
C HIS A 257 4.67 -21.67 7.67
N THR A 258 4.52 -20.89 8.73
CA THR A 258 3.79 -21.29 9.94
C THR A 258 2.77 -20.25 10.35
N VAL A 259 1.53 -20.68 10.53
CA VAL A 259 0.43 -19.89 11.10
C VAL A 259 -0.14 -20.65 12.28
N ILE A 260 -0.21 -19.99 13.44
CA ILE A 260 -0.87 -20.50 14.64
C ILE A 260 -2.00 -19.54 14.99
N ILE A 261 -3.23 -20.00 14.87
CA ILE A 261 -4.44 -19.24 15.20
C ILE A 261 -4.94 -19.67 16.56
N GLY A 262 -5.04 -18.72 17.49
CA GLY A 262 -5.53 -18.94 18.85
C GLY A 262 -7.03 -19.21 18.91
N ASN A 263 -7.52 -19.49 20.11
CA ASN A 263 -8.89 -19.93 20.37
C ASN A 263 -9.91 -18.77 20.46
N GLY A 264 -9.52 -17.51 20.28
CA GLY A 264 -10.46 -16.38 20.24
C GLY A 264 -11.19 -16.23 18.92
N VAL A 265 -10.59 -16.69 17.82
CA VAL A 265 -11.12 -16.51 16.45
C VAL A 265 -12.25 -17.49 16.19
N ASP A 266 -13.43 -16.99 15.82
CA ASP A 266 -14.59 -17.79 15.41
C ASP A 266 -14.72 -17.93 13.90
N ARG A 267 -14.11 -17.04 13.12
CA ARG A 267 -14.23 -16.96 11.66
C ARG A 267 -12.92 -16.65 10.97
N ILE A 268 -12.58 -17.43 9.94
CA ILE A 268 -11.54 -17.12 8.97
C ILE A 268 -12.20 -16.55 7.72
N GLN A 269 -11.95 -15.27 7.46
CA GLN A 269 -12.60 -14.50 6.40
C GLN A 269 -12.12 -14.93 4.99
N LYS A 270 -12.85 -14.46 3.97
CA LYS A 270 -12.49 -14.68 2.57
C LYS A 270 -11.07 -14.21 2.26
N ASN A 271 -10.31 -15.04 1.54
CA ASN A 271 -8.95 -14.77 1.08
C ASN A 271 -7.92 -14.47 2.19
N THR A 272 -8.21 -14.69 3.47
CA THR A 272 -7.34 -14.31 4.59
C THR A 272 -5.89 -14.75 4.38
N PHE A 273 -5.64 -16.01 4.00
CA PHE A 273 -4.31 -16.58 3.74
C PHE A 273 -4.11 -16.97 2.28
N SER A 274 -4.82 -16.34 1.35
CA SER A 274 -4.65 -16.63 -0.08
C SER A 274 -3.23 -16.31 -0.53
N TYR A 275 -2.65 -17.19 -1.35
CA TYR A 275 -1.29 -17.08 -1.89
C TYR A 275 -0.18 -17.06 -0.83
N CYS A 276 -0.42 -17.63 0.36
CA CYS A 276 0.66 -18.02 1.27
C CYS A 276 1.31 -19.29 0.72
N GLU A 277 2.07 -19.14 -0.37
CA GLU A 277 2.53 -20.27 -1.20
C GLU A 277 3.36 -21.30 -0.44
N ASN A 278 4.16 -20.83 0.56
CA ASN A 278 5.05 -21.66 1.36
C ASN A 278 4.42 -22.13 2.70
N LEU A 279 3.13 -21.84 2.94
CA LEU A 279 2.45 -22.28 4.16
C LEU A 279 2.42 -23.80 4.22
N SER A 280 3.13 -24.38 5.20
CA SER A 280 3.25 -25.82 5.45
C SER A 280 2.69 -26.25 6.79
N THR A 281 2.72 -25.36 7.79
CA THR A 281 2.22 -25.61 9.13
C THR A 281 1.08 -24.65 9.44
N LEU A 282 -0.12 -25.18 9.60
CA LEU A 282 -1.33 -24.46 9.94
C LEU A 282 -1.97 -25.08 11.17
N VAL A 283 -2.05 -24.30 12.26
CA VAL A 283 -2.78 -24.68 13.48
C VAL A 283 -4.00 -23.78 13.57
N ILE A 284 -5.17 -24.37 13.63
CA ILE A 284 -6.45 -23.67 13.73
C ILE A 284 -7.03 -23.88 15.11
N GLY A 285 -7.35 -22.77 15.81
CA GLY A 285 -7.92 -22.81 17.15
C GLY A 285 -9.31 -23.48 17.20
N ASN A 286 -9.62 -24.05 18.35
CA ASN A 286 -10.84 -24.84 18.55
C ASN A 286 -12.14 -24.01 18.67
N SER A 287 -12.08 -22.68 18.51
CA SER A 287 -13.25 -21.80 18.45
C SER A 287 -13.68 -21.45 17.04
N VAL A 288 -12.91 -21.84 16.01
CA VAL A 288 -13.25 -21.52 14.63
C VAL A 288 -14.49 -22.32 14.22
N GLU A 289 -15.56 -21.60 13.89
CA GLU A 289 -16.84 -22.14 13.45
C GLU A 289 -17.10 -21.94 11.97
N ASN A 290 -16.40 -20.95 11.35
CA ASN A 290 -16.66 -20.59 9.97
C ASN A 290 -15.37 -20.35 9.19
N ILE A 291 -15.23 -20.94 7.97
CA ILE A 291 -14.13 -20.71 7.05
C ILE A 291 -14.70 -20.30 5.69
N GLU A 292 -14.43 -19.07 5.30
CA GLU A 292 -14.98 -18.50 4.07
C GLU A 292 -14.21 -18.91 2.80
N GLY A 293 -14.77 -18.54 1.64
CA GLY A 293 -14.24 -18.94 0.35
C GLY A 293 -12.81 -18.48 0.11
N LYS A 294 -11.99 -19.37 -0.43
CA LYS A 294 -10.59 -19.08 -0.77
C LYS A 294 -9.72 -18.65 0.43
N ALA A 295 -10.13 -18.96 1.66
CA ALA A 295 -9.37 -18.60 2.85
C ALA A 295 -7.90 -19.03 2.78
N PHE A 296 -7.61 -20.21 2.18
CA PHE A 296 -6.28 -20.76 1.97
C PHE A 296 -5.97 -21.02 0.48
N TYR A 297 -6.51 -20.20 -0.41
CA TYR A 297 -6.31 -20.35 -1.85
C TYR A 297 -4.83 -20.26 -2.23
N GLY A 298 -4.35 -21.23 -2.99
CA GLY A 298 -2.98 -21.20 -3.51
C GLY A 298 -1.89 -21.41 -2.47
N CYS A 299 -2.20 -22.02 -1.31
CA CYS A 299 -1.22 -22.48 -0.33
C CYS A 299 -0.55 -23.76 -0.84
N LYS A 300 0.42 -23.60 -1.75
CA LYS A 300 1.01 -24.71 -2.53
C LYS A 300 1.78 -25.72 -1.68
N SER A 301 2.37 -25.28 -0.56
CA SER A 301 3.19 -26.14 0.31
C SER A 301 2.38 -26.85 1.41
N LEU A 302 1.07 -26.59 1.48
CA LEU A 302 0.21 -27.19 2.48
C LEU A 302 -0.05 -28.66 2.14
N THR A 303 0.42 -29.57 3.00
CA THR A 303 0.28 -31.02 2.83
C THR A 303 -0.75 -31.64 3.76
N ARG A 304 -0.88 -31.07 4.97
CA ARG A 304 -1.79 -31.55 6.01
C ARG A 304 -2.56 -30.38 6.63
N VAL A 305 -3.85 -30.60 6.89
CA VAL A 305 -4.71 -29.71 7.67
C VAL A 305 -5.60 -30.53 8.60
N ASP A 306 -5.64 -30.11 9.85
CA ASP A 306 -6.59 -30.63 10.84
C ASP A 306 -7.62 -29.53 11.13
N LEU A 307 -8.85 -29.69 10.63
CA LEU A 307 -9.96 -28.78 10.89
C LEU A 307 -10.59 -29.09 12.25
N PRO A 308 -10.87 -28.08 13.09
CA PRO A 308 -11.47 -28.31 14.39
C PRO A 308 -12.91 -28.85 14.29
N SER A 309 -13.34 -29.60 15.28
CA SER A 309 -14.70 -30.16 15.34
C SER A 309 -15.79 -29.10 15.49
N THR A 310 -15.43 -27.88 15.82
CA THR A 310 -16.34 -26.73 15.99
C THR A 310 -16.85 -26.13 14.68
N ILE A 311 -16.28 -26.51 13.53
CA ILE A 311 -16.71 -25.99 12.23
C ILE A 311 -18.20 -26.26 12.00
N LYS A 312 -18.96 -25.21 11.71
CA LYS A 312 -20.38 -25.23 11.37
C LYS A 312 -20.64 -24.84 9.89
N HIS A 313 -19.82 -23.92 9.39
CA HIS A 313 -19.94 -23.39 8.04
C HIS A 313 -18.58 -23.32 7.34
N TYR A 314 -18.55 -23.65 6.06
CA TYR A 314 -17.33 -23.53 5.25
C TYR A 314 -17.68 -23.39 3.77
N SER A 315 -16.73 -22.87 3.00
CA SER A 315 -16.82 -22.84 1.55
C SER A 315 -16.12 -24.06 0.95
N MET A 316 -16.67 -24.66 -0.11
CA MET A 316 -16.00 -25.74 -0.84
C MET A 316 -14.65 -25.34 -1.41
N SER A 317 -14.45 -24.05 -1.70
CA SER A 317 -13.22 -23.49 -2.28
C SER A 317 -12.17 -23.08 -1.24
N LEU A 318 -12.34 -23.45 0.05
CA LEU A 318 -11.41 -23.00 1.12
C LEU A 318 -9.95 -23.33 0.82
N PHE A 319 -9.64 -24.49 0.20
CA PHE A 319 -8.29 -24.94 -0.19
C PHE A 319 -8.08 -24.93 -1.72
N GLU A 320 -8.82 -24.15 -2.47
CA GLU A 320 -8.67 -24.10 -3.93
C GLU A 320 -7.20 -23.82 -4.33
N LYS A 321 -6.65 -24.58 -5.27
CA LYS A 321 -5.24 -24.54 -5.70
C LYS A 321 -4.20 -24.84 -4.60
N CYS A 322 -4.48 -25.81 -3.75
CA CYS A 322 -3.53 -26.42 -2.80
C CYS A 322 -3.15 -27.83 -3.30
N PRO A 323 -2.36 -27.97 -4.36
CA PRO A 323 -2.15 -29.24 -5.09
C PRO A 323 -1.45 -30.32 -4.27
N ASN A 324 -0.75 -29.93 -3.20
CA ASN A 324 0.01 -30.85 -2.35
C ASN A 324 -0.75 -31.28 -1.08
N LEU A 325 -1.99 -30.82 -0.89
CA LEU A 325 -2.81 -31.21 0.26
C LEU A 325 -3.25 -32.66 0.11
N THR A 326 -2.68 -33.55 0.92
CA THR A 326 -2.94 -35.00 0.90
C THR A 326 -3.63 -35.49 2.15
N GLU A 327 -3.43 -34.82 3.29
CA GLU A 327 -4.00 -35.19 4.57
C GLU A 327 -4.95 -34.07 5.05
N LEU A 328 -6.24 -34.40 5.14
CA LEU A 328 -7.26 -33.45 5.61
C LEU A 328 -8.11 -34.16 6.66
N THR A 329 -7.91 -33.77 7.94
CA THR A 329 -8.82 -34.18 9.02
C THR A 329 -9.97 -33.18 9.10
N MET A 330 -11.18 -33.67 9.19
CA MET A 330 -12.38 -32.82 9.29
C MET A 330 -13.47 -33.49 10.13
N PRO A 331 -14.43 -32.69 10.62
CA PRO A 331 -15.62 -33.24 11.32
C PRO A 331 -16.37 -34.27 10.47
N GLU A 332 -16.89 -35.32 11.10
CA GLU A 332 -17.58 -36.43 10.41
C GLU A 332 -18.68 -35.96 9.45
N TRP A 333 -19.45 -34.97 9.86
CA TRP A 333 -20.53 -34.42 9.03
C TRP A 333 -20.05 -33.74 7.72
N MET A 334 -18.77 -33.33 7.63
CA MET A 334 -18.15 -32.78 6.43
C MET A 334 -17.63 -33.86 5.47
N GLU A 335 -17.43 -35.10 5.91
CA GLU A 335 -16.80 -36.18 5.12
C GLU A 335 -17.50 -36.43 3.78
N ARG A 336 -18.80 -36.27 3.72
CA ARG A 336 -19.58 -36.37 2.47
C ARG A 336 -19.11 -35.39 1.37
N HIS A 337 -18.44 -34.30 1.73
CA HIS A 337 -17.93 -33.27 0.83
C HIS A 337 -16.41 -33.35 0.59
N ARG A 338 -15.73 -34.32 1.20
CA ARG A 338 -14.27 -34.50 1.07
C ARG A 338 -13.81 -34.49 -0.38
N LYS A 339 -14.48 -35.27 -1.24
CA LYS A 339 -14.15 -35.35 -2.65
C LYS A 339 -14.23 -33.97 -3.35
N ASP A 340 -15.29 -33.24 -3.14
CA ASP A 340 -15.49 -31.93 -3.75
C ASP A 340 -14.43 -30.93 -3.26
N ILE A 341 -14.13 -30.88 -1.98
CA ILE A 341 -13.08 -30.03 -1.41
C ILE A 341 -11.73 -30.36 -2.02
N MET A 342 -11.40 -31.67 -2.15
CA MET A 342 -10.13 -32.09 -2.75
C MET A 342 -10.08 -31.84 -4.27
N ASP A 343 -11.19 -31.94 -4.99
CA ASP A 343 -11.24 -31.58 -6.41
C ASP A 343 -10.98 -30.08 -6.65
N TYR A 344 -11.43 -29.20 -5.74
CA TYR A 344 -11.04 -27.78 -5.74
C TYR A 344 -9.53 -27.62 -5.41
N ALA A 345 -9.05 -28.32 -4.40
CA ALA A 345 -7.64 -28.28 -3.99
C ALA A 345 -6.71 -28.65 -5.15
N TYR A 346 -7.05 -29.69 -5.90
CA TYR A 346 -6.26 -30.17 -7.05
C TYR A 346 -6.54 -29.41 -8.36
N GLY A 347 -7.39 -28.39 -8.33
CA GLY A 347 -7.73 -27.58 -9.50
C GLY A 347 -8.60 -28.31 -10.54
N LYS A 348 -9.24 -29.43 -10.20
CA LYS A 348 -10.22 -30.13 -11.06
C LYS A 348 -11.55 -29.38 -11.17
N ARG A 349 -11.84 -28.54 -10.17
CA ARG A 349 -12.94 -27.58 -10.15
C ARG A 349 -12.40 -26.20 -9.81
N SER A 350 -13.01 -25.14 -10.33
CA SER A 350 -12.72 -23.77 -9.95
C SER A 350 -14.00 -23.00 -9.75
N THR A 351 -14.05 -22.14 -8.76
CA THR A 351 -15.04 -21.08 -8.69
C THR A 351 -14.67 -20.09 -9.79
N GLY A 352 -15.44 -20.05 -10.89
CA GLY A 352 -15.19 -19.16 -12.03
C GLY A 352 -14.81 -17.75 -11.55
N GLY A 353 -13.72 -17.22 -12.10
CA GLY A 353 -13.13 -15.98 -11.63
C GLY A 353 -14.09 -14.81 -11.76
N TRP A 354 -14.44 -14.28 -10.60
CA TRP A 354 -14.86 -12.90 -10.46
C TRP A 354 -13.74 -12.20 -9.70
N TYR A 355 -13.02 -11.36 -10.42
CA TYR A 355 -12.01 -10.43 -9.88
C TYR A 355 -12.71 -9.28 -9.17
#